data_13076ffbd796461a1cf6cd5da64cf23c
#
_entry.id   13076ffbd796461a1cf6cd5da64cf23c
#
_cell.length_a   1.000
_cell.length_b   1.000
_cell.length_c   1.000
_cell.angle_alpha   90.00
_cell.angle_beta   90.00
_cell.angle_gamma   90.00
#
_symmetry.space_group_name_H-M   'P 1'
#
loop_
_entity.id
_entity.type
_entity.pdbx_description
1 polymer ?
#
loop_
_entity_poly.entity_id
_entity_poly.type
_entity_poly.pdbx_seq_one_letter_code
_entity_poly.pdbx_strand_id
1 'polypeptide(L)'
;KCTEYWPEKHGVYEGIEVTVNHIIQEDDYVLRLMTLKNGGEQRSLKHFWYTSWPDQKTPDQAPALLKLVQDVEEAMKKEEHNNRPIIVHCSAGIGRTGCFIATTILCRQLTDEGTVDILRTTCQLRLDRGGMIQTSEQYQFVHHVLSLFVKENSCTVEE
;
A
#
# COMPACT_ATOMS: atom_id res chain seq x y z
N LYS A 1 -10.77 -9.24 -8.76
CA LYS A 1 -11.55 -10.08 -7.82
C LYS A 1 -12.28 -9.27 -6.75
N CYS A 2 -12.21 -7.96 -6.80
CA CYS A 2 -12.98 -7.06 -5.97
C CYS A 2 -13.90 -6.26 -6.87
N THR A 3 -15.17 -6.16 -6.53
CA THR A 3 -16.10 -5.30 -7.26
C THR A 3 -15.68 -3.84 -7.08
N GLU A 4 -15.82 -3.03 -8.11
CA GLU A 4 -15.59 -1.61 -8.02
C GLU A 4 -16.61 -1.00 -7.05
N TYR A 5 -16.12 -0.34 -5.98
CA TYR A 5 -16.95 0.17 -4.87
C TYR A 5 -16.87 1.70 -4.75
N TRP A 6 -16.08 2.35 -5.58
CA TRP A 6 -16.00 3.80 -5.64
C TRP A 6 -16.85 4.34 -6.80
N PRO A 7 -17.35 5.58 -6.72
CA PRO A 7 -18.11 6.17 -7.81
C PRO A 7 -17.17 6.62 -8.94
N GLU A 8 -17.68 6.66 -10.15
CA GLU A 8 -16.94 7.21 -11.28
C GLU A 8 -16.64 8.71 -11.10
N LYS A 9 -17.61 9.48 -10.66
CA LYS A 9 -17.49 10.92 -10.36
C LYS A 9 -18.06 11.29 -8.99
N HIS A 10 -19.28 10.87 -8.70
CA HIS A 10 -20.01 11.16 -7.48
C HIS A 10 -20.95 10.03 -7.13
N GLY A 11 -21.08 9.74 -5.82
CA GLY A 11 -22.00 8.74 -5.29
C GLY A 11 -22.33 9.02 -3.82
N VAL A 12 -23.42 8.41 -3.36
CA VAL A 12 -23.84 8.48 -1.95
C VAL A 12 -23.92 7.05 -1.40
N TYR A 13 -23.23 6.81 -0.30
CA TYR A 13 -23.14 5.51 0.37
C TYR A 13 -23.52 5.67 1.83
N GLU A 14 -24.67 5.14 2.23
CA GLU A 14 -25.19 5.23 3.60
C GLU A 14 -25.17 6.66 4.19
N GLY A 15 -25.50 7.65 3.36
CA GLY A 15 -25.52 9.06 3.74
C GLY A 15 -24.19 9.80 3.62
N ILE A 16 -23.12 9.12 3.26
CA ILE A 16 -21.81 9.73 2.98
C ILE A 16 -21.73 10.04 1.49
N GLU A 17 -21.57 11.31 1.15
CA GLU A 17 -21.28 11.75 -0.22
C GLU A 17 -19.80 11.51 -0.52
N VAL A 18 -19.52 10.88 -1.66
CA VAL A 18 -18.15 10.63 -2.17
C VAL A 18 -18.02 11.29 -3.53
N THR A 19 -17.07 12.21 -3.66
CA THR A 19 -16.77 12.90 -4.92
C THR A 19 -15.33 12.60 -5.33
N VAL A 20 -15.12 12.13 -6.57
CA VAL A 20 -13.80 11.96 -7.18
C VAL A 20 -13.41 13.29 -7.82
N ASN A 21 -12.41 13.98 -7.24
CA ASN A 21 -11.97 15.30 -7.70
C ASN A 21 -10.95 15.19 -8.84
N HIS A 22 -9.98 14.27 -8.71
CA HIS A 22 -8.94 14.04 -9.69
C HIS A 22 -8.58 12.56 -9.78
N ILE A 23 -8.15 12.14 -10.96
CA ILE A 23 -7.62 10.80 -11.22
C ILE A 23 -6.25 10.98 -11.85
N ILE A 24 -5.24 10.39 -11.22
CA ILE A 24 -3.85 10.38 -11.68
C ILE A 24 -3.53 8.95 -12.09
N GLN A 25 -3.21 8.77 -13.37
CA GLN A 25 -2.84 7.47 -13.91
C GLN A 25 -1.32 7.32 -13.83
N GLU A 26 -0.88 6.36 -13.05
CA GLU A 26 0.51 5.91 -13.01
C GLU A 26 0.64 4.57 -13.74
N ASP A 27 1.87 4.12 -13.99
CA ASP A 27 2.12 2.88 -14.73
C ASP A 27 1.55 1.64 -14.01
N ASP A 28 1.69 1.58 -12.68
CA ASP A 28 1.38 0.41 -11.87
C ASP A 28 0.15 0.57 -10.97
N TYR A 29 -0.37 1.77 -10.81
CA TYR A 29 -1.53 2.06 -9.99
C TYR A 29 -2.28 3.32 -10.47
N VAL A 30 -3.51 3.45 -10.01
CA VAL A 30 -4.33 4.65 -10.22
C VAL A 30 -4.54 5.33 -8.88
N LEU A 31 -4.20 6.61 -8.79
CA LEU A 31 -4.50 7.45 -7.63
C LEU A 31 -5.74 8.28 -7.87
N ARG A 32 -6.75 8.15 -7.01
CA ARG A 32 -7.94 9.01 -6.98
C ARG A 32 -7.87 9.92 -5.77
N LEU A 33 -7.99 11.20 -6.02
CA LEU A 33 -8.18 12.21 -4.99
C LEU A 33 -9.67 12.41 -4.79
N MET A 34 -10.17 12.11 -3.61
CA MET A 34 -11.60 12.10 -3.30
C MET A 34 -11.91 13.03 -2.14
N THR A 35 -13.14 13.52 -2.11
CA THR A 35 -13.75 14.21 -0.97
C THR A 35 -14.89 13.36 -0.43
N LEU A 36 -14.88 13.12 0.87
CA LEU A 36 -15.99 12.50 1.61
C LEU A 36 -16.71 13.59 2.42
N LYS A 37 -18.03 13.60 2.35
CA LYS A 37 -18.86 14.54 3.10
C LYS A 37 -19.97 13.81 3.84
N ASN A 38 -20.06 14.06 5.13
CA ASN A 38 -21.09 13.52 6.01
C ASN A 38 -21.68 14.65 6.85
N GLY A 39 -22.89 15.07 6.50
CA GLY A 39 -23.51 16.23 7.13
C GLY A 39 -22.67 17.49 6.95
N GLY A 40 -22.23 18.10 8.05
CA GLY A 40 -21.35 19.28 8.05
C GLY A 40 -19.85 19.00 7.98
N GLU A 41 -19.44 17.74 8.10
CA GLU A 41 -18.03 17.34 8.05
C GLU A 41 -17.58 16.98 6.64
N GLN A 42 -16.36 17.42 6.29
CA GLN A 42 -15.73 17.09 5.02
C GLN A 42 -14.31 16.59 5.26
N ARG A 43 -13.91 15.55 4.53
CA ARG A 43 -12.57 14.95 4.60
C ARG A 43 -12.02 14.64 3.22
N SER A 44 -10.72 14.82 3.05
CA SER A 44 -9.98 14.34 1.88
C SER A 44 -9.62 12.87 2.05
N LEU A 45 -9.62 12.12 0.95
CA LEU A 45 -9.19 10.74 0.87
C LEU A 45 -8.33 10.55 -0.37
N LYS A 46 -7.21 9.84 -0.23
CA LYS A 46 -6.39 9.34 -1.34
C LYS A 46 -6.64 7.84 -1.49
N HIS A 47 -7.09 7.44 -2.68
CA HIS A 47 -7.36 6.05 -3.01
C HIS A 47 -6.34 5.56 -4.02
N PHE A 48 -5.42 4.70 -3.59
CA PHE A 48 -4.42 4.04 -4.42
C PHE A 48 -4.96 2.68 -4.86
N TRP A 49 -5.18 2.50 -6.14
CA TRP A 49 -5.60 1.23 -6.72
C TRP A 49 -4.46 0.62 -7.52
N TYR A 50 -3.79 -0.38 -6.91
CA TYR A 50 -2.69 -1.08 -7.55
C TYR A 50 -3.22 -2.04 -8.62
N THR A 51 -2.80 -1.83 -9.88
CA THR A 51 -3.32 -2.52 -11.06
C THR A 51 -2.36 -3.56 -11.63
N SER A 52 -1.07 -3.47 -11.32
CA SER A 52 -0.03 -4.35 -11.87
C SER A 52 0.14 -5.70 -11.16
N TRP A 53 -0.70 -6.03 -10.17
CA TRP A 53 -0.64 -7.34 -9.53
C TRP A 53 -1.36 -8.39 -10.37
N PRO A 54 -0.63 -9.36 -10.95
CA PRO A 54 -1.24 -10.40 -11.79
C PRO A 54 -2.15 -11.31 -10.97
N ASP A 55 -3.19 -11.84 -11.62
CA ASP A 55 -4.06 -12.84 -11.00
C ASP A 55 -3.28 -14.11 -10.70
N GLN A 56 -3.42 -14.64 -9.48
CA GLN A 56 -2.86 -15.91 -8.98
C GLN A 56 -1.32 -16.02 -8.97
N LYS A 57 -0.60 -14.94 -9.22
CA LYS A 57 0.87 -14.91 -9.19
C LYS A 57 1.36 -13.74 -8.33
N THR A 58 2.63 -13.77 -7.98
CA THR A 58 3.34 -12.58 -7.52
C THR A 58 3.79 -11.76 -8.73
N PRO A 59 3.89 -10.43 -8.62
CA PRO A 59 4.47 -9.62 -9.68
C PRO A 59 5.91 -10.08 -9.95
N ASP A 60 6.28 -10.15 -11.22
CA ASP A 60 7.67 -10.38 -11.61
C ASP A 60 8.55 -9.14 -11.31
N GLN A 61 7.91 -8.00 -11.02
CA GLN A 61 8.56 -6.72 -10.81
C GLN A 61 8.39 -6.23 -9.37
N ALA A 62 9.43 -6.42 -8.58
CA ALA A 62 9.58 -5.79 -7.26
C ALA A 62 9.52 -4.24 -7.30
N PRO A 63 10.03 -3.53 -8.35
CA PRO A 63 9.99 -2.07 -8.42
C PRO A 63 8.59 -1.47 -8.30
N ALA A 64 7.57 -2.10 -8.91
CA ALA A 64 6.21 -1.59 -8.89
C ALA A 64 5.61 -1.53 -7.46
N LEU A 65 5.82 -2.57 -6.65
CA LEU A 65 5.37 -2.56 -5.26
C LEU A 65 6.19 -1.58 -4.42
N LEU A 66 7.50 -1.53 -4.62
CA LEU A 66 8.37 -0.61 -3.88
C LEU A 66 7.99 0.84 -4.16
N LYS A 67 7.78 1.21 -5.43
CA LYS A 67 7.28 2.54 -5.81
C LYS A 67 5.97 2.87 -5.13
N LEU A 68 4.99 1.97 -5.15
CA LEU A 68 3.71 2.20 -4.47
C LEU A 68 3.89 2.46 -2.98
N VAL A 69 4.75 1.67 -2.29
CA VAL A 69 5.04 1.86 -0.86
C VAL A 69 5.62 3.25 -0.61
N GLN A 70 6.62 3.65 -1.40
CA GLN A 70 7.27 4.96 -1.29
C GLN A 70 6.29 6.12 -1.53
N ASP A 71 5.47 6.03 -2.59
CA ASP A 71 4.49 7.06 -2.95
C ASP A 71 3.38 7.20 -1.87
N VAL A 72 2.94 6.08 -1.29
CA VAL A 72 1.98 6.10 -0.16
C VAL A 72 2.61 6.72 1.09
N GLU A 73 3.85 6.37 1.42
CA GLU A 73 4.55 6.97 2.57
C GLU A 73 4.77 8.48 2.37
N GLU A 74 5.16 8.90 1.18
CA GLU A 74 5.31 10.32 0.85
C GLU A 74 3.98 11.06 0.95
N ALA A 75 2.90 10.46 0.45
CA ALA A 75 1.55 11.02 0.55
C ALA A 75 1.11 11.19 2.01
N MET A 76 1.50 10.28 2.90
CA MET A 76 1.22 10.38 4.34
C MET A 76 2.02 11.51 5.01
N LYS A 77 3.31 11.64 4.67
CA LYS A 77 4.18 12.68 5.26
C LYS A 77 3.70 14.10 4.92
N LYS A 78 3.05 14.27 3.78
CA LYS A 78 2.51 15.57 3.31
C LYS A 78 1.17 15.96 3.96
N GLU A 79 0.50 15.06 4.66
CA GLU A 79 -0.76 15.36 5.35
C GLU A 79 -0.48 16.04 6.70
N GLU A 80 -1.11 17.18 6.95
CA GLU A 80 -0.94 17.97 8.19
C GLU A 80 -1.37 17.20 9.46
N HIS A 81 -2.14 16.13 9.32
CA HIS A 81 -2.60 15.27 10.42
C HIS A 81 -2.10 13.84 10.23
N ASN A 82 -0.83 13.60 10.58
CA ASN A 82 -0.11 12.33 10.47
C ASN A 82 -0.73 11.12 11.22
N ASN A 83 -1.89 11.29 11.86
CA ASN A 83 -2.54 10.26 12.69
C ASN A 83 -3.70 9.53 12.00
N ARG A 84 -3.91 9.72 10.70
CA ARG A 84 -4.98 9.02 9.98
C ARG A 84 -4.52 7.64 9.56
N PRO A 85 -5.28 6.57 9.88
CA PRO A 85 -4.90 5.21 9.52
C PRO A 85 -5.01 5.00 8.00
N ILE A 86 -4.12 4.14 7.47
CA ILE A 86 -4.25 3.61 6.11
C ILE A 86 -5.12 2.35 6.19
N ILE A 87 -6.10 2.26 5.30
CA ILE A 87 -6.87 1.04 5.08
C ILE A 87 -6.27 0.33 3.87
N VAL A 88 -5.79 -0.89 4.07
CA VAL A 88 -5.22 -1.73 3.01
C VAL A 88 -6.10 -2.96 2.82
N HIS A 89 -6.53 -3.20 1.58
CA HIS A 89 -7.30 -4.40 1.27
C HIS A 89 -6.91 -5.01 -0.08
N CYS A 90 -7.22 -6.26 -0.25
CA CYS A 90 -7.24 -6.96 -1.54
C CYS A 90 -8.57 -7.73 -1.65
N SER A 91 -8.59 -8.96 -2.11
CA SER A 91 -9.82 -9.78 -2.08
C SER A 91 -10.07 -10.37 -0.67
N ALA A 92 -9.14 -11.19 -0.17
CA ALA A 92 -9.25 -11.81 1.17
C ALA A 92 -8.62 -10.96 2.30
N GLY A 93 -7.86 -9.93 1.96
CA GLY A 93 -7.18 -9.07 2.93
C GLY A 93 -6.01 -9.73 3.65
N ILE A 94 -5.34 -10.72 3.04
CA ILE A 94 -4.22 -11.46 3.66
C ILE A 94 -2.99 -11.56 2.75
N GLY A 95 -3.12 -11.91 1.48
CA GLY A 95 -1.98 -12.15 0.59
C GLY A 95 -1.32 -10.84 0.14
N ARG A 96 -1.89 -10.17 -0.88
CA ARG A 96 -1.40 -8.88 -1.41
C ARG A 96 -1.33 -7.81 -0.33
N THR A 97 -2.33 -7.75 0.54
CA THR A 97 -2.38 -6.88 1.72
C THR A 97 -1.20 -7.13 2.63
N GLY A 98 -0.89 -8.40 2.93
CA GLY A 98 0.25 -8.78 3.76
C GLY A 98 1.59 -8.37 3.14
N CYS A 99 1.76 -8.54 1.83
CA CYS A 99 2.98 -8.11 1.12
C CYS A 99 3.19 -6.60 1.22
N PHE A 100 2.16 -5.80 0.97
CA PHE A 100 2.24 -4.35 1.05
C PHE A 100 2.58 -3.87 2.47
N ILE A 101 1.84 -4.34 3.49
CA ILE A 101 2.04 -3.93 4.87
C ILE A 101 3.43 -4.36 5.38
N ALA A 102 3.84 -5.61 5.10
CA ALA A 102 5.17 -6.09 5.50
C ALA A 102 6.27 -5.27 4.85
N THR A 103 6.19 -4.99 3.54
CA THR A 103 7.18 -4.17 2.84
C THR A 103 7.27 -2.77 3.44
N THR A 104 6.13 -2.12 3.73
CA THR A 104 6.10 -0.79 4.35
C THR A 104 6.81 -0.79 5.72
N ILE A 105 6.50 -1.75 6.58
CA ILE A 105 7.12 -1.87 7.92
C ILE A 105 8.62 -2.12 7.79
N LEU A 106 9.02 -3.05 6.92
CA LEU A 106 10.40 -3.48 6.79
C LEU A 106 11.30 -2.43 6.10
N CYS A 107 10.79 -1.68 5.13
CA CYS A 107 11.51 -0.55 4.54
C CYS A 107 11.78 0.53 5.59
N ARG A 108 10.80 0.83 6.44
CA ARG A 108 10.98 1.77 7.56
C ARG A 108 11.99 1.25 8.57
N GLN A 109 11.90 -0.02 8.96
CA GLN A 109 12.84 -0.65 9.87
C GLN A 109 14.28 -0.61 9.32
N LEU A 110 14.46 -0.91 8.03
CA LEU A 110 15.77 -0.76 7.37
C LEU A 110 16.32 0.66 7.43
N THR A 111 15.47 1.66 7.22
CA THR A 111 15.86 3.06 7.28
C THR A 111 16.25 3.48 8.69
N ASP A 112 15.49 3.06 9.71
CA ASP A 112 15.65 3.51 11.08
C ASP A 112 16.74 2.72 11.86
N GLU A 113 16.83 1.39 11.61
CA GLU A 113 17.65 0.46 12.38
C GLU A 113 18.83 -0.14 11.57
N GLY A 114 18.81 -0.01 10.23
CA GLY A 114 19.82 -0.62 9.35
C GLY A 114 19.70 -2.14 9.20
N THR A 115 18.74 -2.76 9.85
CA THR A 115 18.52 -4.22 9.85
C THR A 115 17.05 -4.56 9.80
N VAL A 116 16.70 -5.75 9.31
CA VAL A 116 15.31 -6.24 9.27
C VAL A 116 15.22 -7.70 9.69
N ASP A 117 14.08 -8.05 10.27
CA ASP A 117 13.70 -9.43 10.54
C ASP A 117 12.34 -9.71 9.87
N ILE A 118 12.41 -10.24 8.65
CA ILE A 118 11.23 -10.51 7.82
C ILE A 118 10.36 -11.60 8.45
N LEU A 119 10.98 -12.62 9.05
CA LEU A 119 10.26 -13.70 9.70
C LEU A 119 9.48 -13.20 10.92
N ARG A 120 10.14 -12.44 11.77
CA ARG A 120 9.50 -11.83 12.96
C ARG A 120 8.35 -10.93 12.57
N THR A 121 8.55 -10.05 11.58
CA THR A 121 7.49 -9.16 11.06
C THR A 121 6.31 -9.96 10.51
N THR A 122 6.58 -11.02 9.75
CA THR A 122 5.52 -11.90 9.23
C THR A 122 4.75 -12.58 10.35
N CYS A 123 5.45 -13.10 11.36
CA CYS A 123 4.81 -13.72 12.54
C CYS A 123 3.94 -12.70 13.30
N GLN A 124 4.44 -11.49 13.50
CA GLN A 124 3.69 -10.42 14.18
C GLN A 124 2.42 -10.06 13.41
N LEU A 125 2.49 -9.88 12.10
CA LEU A 125 1.31 -9.62 11.27
C LEU A 125 0.28 -10.75 11.37
N ARG A 126 0.74 -12.00 11.50
CA ARG A 126 -0.15 -13.17 11.65
C ARG A 126 -0.82 -13.27 13.02
N LEU A 127 -0.29 -12.62 14.05
CA LEU A 127 -0.97 -12.46 15.34
C LEU A 127 -2.16 -11.48 15.22
N ASP A 128 -1.99 -10.40 14.45
CA ASP A 128 -3.06 -9.42 14.23
C ASP A 128 -4.12 -9.95 13.26
N ARG A 129 -3.70 -10.63 12.19
CA ARG A 129 -4.60 -11.25 11.21
C ARG A 129 -4.00 -12.54 10.64
N GLY A 130 -4.62 -13.66 10.94
CA GLY A 130 -4.17 -14.98 10.47
C GLY A 130 -3.99 -15.06 8.95
N GLY A 131 -2.92 -15.72 8.49
CA GLY A 131 -2.65 -15.96 7.08
C GLY A 131 -2.02 -14.81 6.31
N MET A 132 -1.60 -13.72 6.98
CA MET A 132 -0.89 -12.62 6.34
C MET A 132 0.38 -13.12 5.63
N ILE A 133 0.59 -12.67 4.38
CA ILE A 133 1.55 -13.22 3.40
C ILE A 133 1.21 -14.71 3.19
N GLN A 134 0.27 -14.94 2.30
CA GLN A 134 -0.49 -16.19 2.20
C GLN A 134 0.34 -17.36 1.68
N THR A 135 1.28 -17.11 0.75
CA THR A 135 2.05 -18.15 0.06
C THR A 135 3.55 -17.95 0.22
N SER A 136 4.33 -19.03 -0.02
CA SER A 136 5.79 -19.00 -0.05
C SER A 136 6.34 -18.03 -1.10
N GLU A 137 5.70 -17.98 -2.26
CA GLU A 137 6.06 -17.06 -3.35
C GLU A 137 5.87 -15.60 -2.93
N GLN A 138 4.79 -15.29 -2.21
CA GLN A 138 4.56 -13.96 -1.66
C GLN A 138 5.60 -13.60 -0.59
N TYR A 139 5.98 -14.55 0.26
CA TYR A 139 7.04 -14.36 1.24
C TYR A 139 8.39 -14.07 0.55
N GLN A 140 8.74 -14.87 -0.44
CA GLN A 140 9.93 -14.67 -1.26
C GLN A 140 9.90 -13.33 -2.01
N PHE A 141 8.75 -12.93 -2.51
CA PHE A 141 8.56 -11.65 -3.17
C PHE A 141 8.86 -10.46 -2.25
N VAL A 142 8.45 -10.51 -0.97
CA VAL A 142 8.82 -9.48 0.03
C VAL A 142 10.33 -9.38 0.18
N HIS A 143 11.05 -10.50 0.20
CA HIS A 143 12.53 -10.49 0.22
C HIS A 143 13.12 -9.79 -1.02
N HIS A 144 12.56 -10.04 -2.21
CA HIS A 144 13.03 -9.40 -3.45
C HIS A 144 12.82 -7.88 -3.41
N VAL A 145 11.66 -7.42 -2.94
CA VAL A 145 11.37 -5.97 -2.83
C VAL A 145 12.34 -5.29 -1.86
N LEU A 146 12.62 -5.90 -0.71
CA LEU A 146 13.58 -5.37 0.25
C LEU A 146 15.02 -5.36 -0.29
N SER A 147 15.41 -6.40 -1.02
CA SER A 147 16.73 -6.43 -1.67
C SER A 147 16.90 -5.28 -2.67
N LEU A 148 15.84 -4.95 -3.40
CA LEU A 148 15.83 -3.80 -4.31
C LEU A 148 15.96 -2.49 -3.54
N PHE A 149 15.17 -2.32 -2.47
CA PHE A 149 15.23 -1.13 -1.61
C PHE A 149 16.63 -0.88 -1.06
N VAL A 150 17.33 -1.94 -0.59
CA VAL A 150 18.72 -1.83 -0.13
C VAL A 150 19.64 -1.37 -1.25
N LYS A 151 19.52 -1.93 -2.45
CA LYS A 151 20.35 -1.54 -3.60
C LYS A 151 20.17 -0.08 -3.99
N GLU A 152 18.92 0.39 -4.07
CA GLU A 152 18.62 1.78 -4.42
C GLU A 152 19.21 2.76 -3.41
N ASN A 153 19.12 2.44 -2.11
CA ASN A 153 19.67 3.31 -1.05
C ASN A 153 21.19 3.18 -0.86
N SER A 154 21.82 2.08 -1.28
CA SER A 154 23.27 1.93 -1.22
C SER A 154 23.98 2.73 -2.32
N CYS A 155 23.36 2.90 -3.50
CA CYS A 155 23.91 3.70 -4.60
C CYS A 155 23.89 5.22 -4.32
N THR A 156 23.13 5.70 -3.35
CA THR A 156 23.06 7.13 -2.98
C THR A 156 24.12 7.57 -1.98
N VAL A 157 24.99 6.68 -1.51
CA VAL A 157 26.03 6.98 -0.49
C VAL A 157 27.42 7.21 -1.13
N GLU A 158 27.58 7.05 -2.45
CA GLU A 158 28.88 7.19 -3.16
C GLU A 158 29.03 8.49 -3.97
N GLU A 159 28.24 9.54 -3.71
CA GLU A 159 28.46 10.88 -4.32
C GLU A 159 28.86 11.93 -3.29
#